data_6a3acbad0ba50b3a501a8d62d302b0c1
#
_entry.id   6a3acbad0ba50b3a501a8d62d302b0c1
#
_cell.length_a   1.000
_cell.length_b   1.000
_cell.length_c   1.000
_cell.angle_alpha   90.00
_cell.angle_beta   90.00
_cell.angle_gamma   90.00
#
_symmetry.space_group_name_H-M   'P 1'
#
loop_
_entity.id
_entity.type
_entity.pdbx_description
1 polymer ?
#
loop_
_entity_poly.entity_id
_entity_poly.type
_entity_poly.pdbx_seq_one_letter_code
_entity_poly.pdbx_strand_id
1 'polypeptide(L)'
;MENFGRENFAKVHFFDFAATPDLATIFEGTKNPDEILPKLEIVAGSKIDRKKDVLVLDEIQDCGDALNSLKYFYEKCPELAVMAAGSLLGVNLKKKKGGRIEPPKTYPVGKVEIVDVEPVSFSEFLHEKDNVLWEYYMSIRGNDPLPDIFHRRLWDFYSIYLTVGGMPEVVASHLSEGDPARVRKLQQDLVQLYENDIVKYNGEIDAAKILVVLRSVVPQLAKENSKFMYGALREGARGRGYEEAIEWLVSARMVRRVRNLDAIEYPLSAHDVRNAFKLYLNDIGMLKVVAGIADESLVLDRDFPFKGRFVENYVLQQLAGKAFGAVHYWAERSDREIDFVIQYGDNAVPVEVKSGGDKRASSFKGYVNSKKPKFAIRFSERNLKKDGAFVNIPLYLVPRFAECLQ
;
A
#
# COMPACT_ATOMS: atom_id res chain seq x y z
N MET A 1 10.11 4.27 -13.91
CA MET A 1 9.84 4.13 -15.35
C MET A 1 11.06 4.39 -16.22
N GLU A 2 11.82 5.49 -16.04
CA GLU A 2 13.00 5.78 -16.89
C GLU A 2 14.07 4.67 -16.86
N ASN A 3 14.46 4.18 -15.69
CA ASN A 3 15.48 3.11 -15.60
C ASN A 3 15.01 1.84 -16.30
N PHE A 4 13.78 1.41 -16.03
CA PHE A 4 13.18 0.28 -16.74
C PHE A 4 13.13 0.52 -18.26
N GLY A 5 12.79 1.74 -18.68
CA GLY A 5 12.76 2.10 -20.09
C GLY A 5 14.16 2.01 -20.74
N ARG A 6 15.19 2.52 -20.06
CA ARG A 6 16.57 2.46 -20.56
C ARG A 6 17.14 1.05 -20.64
N GLU A 7 16.71 0.15 -19.78
CA GLU A 7 17.17 -1.25 -19.77
C GLU A 7 16.44 -2.12 -20.81
N ASN A 8 15.20 -1.78 -21.18
CA ASN A 8 14.36 -2.66 -21.99
C ASN A 8 14.01 -2.12 -23.39
N PHE A 9 14.29 -0.83 -23.68
CA PHE A 9 13.95 -0.18 -24.94
C PHE A 9 15.17 0.57 -25.51
N ALA A 10 15.15 0.83 -26.81
CA ALA A 10 16.24 1.54 -27.47
C ALA A 10 16.34 3.01 -27.04
N LYS A 11 15.18 3.65 -26.81
CA LYS A 11 15.09 5.02 -26.32
C LYS A 11 13.86 5.24 -25.47
N VAL A 12 14.01 6.11 -24.46
CA VAL A 12 12.91 6.60 -23.61
C VAL A 12 12.56 8.03 -24.03
N HIS A 13 11.30 8.25 -24.40
CA HIS A 13 10.75 9.58 -24.63
C HIS A 13 9.89 9.97 -23.44
N PHE A 14 10.44 10.82 -22.57
CA PHE A 14 9.83 11.18 -21.29
C PHE A 14 9.18 12.57 -21.37
N PHE A 15 7.91 12.65 -20.98
CA PHE A 15 7.13 13.89 -20.96
C PHE A 15 6.43 14.02 -19.60
N ASP A 16 6.75 15.08 -18.87
CA ASP A 16 6.22 15.40 -17.55
C ASP A 16 5.24 16.59 -17.69
N PHE A 17 3.96 16.34 -17.42
CA PHE A 17 2.90 17.35 -17.51
C PHE A 17 2.92 18.36 -16.36
N ALA A 18 3.49 18.03 -15.22
CA ALA A 18 3.66 18.98 -14.11
C ALA A 18 4.81 19.94 -14.37
N ALA A 19 5.94 19.44 -14.88
CA ALA A 19 7.11 20.25 -15.22
C ALA A 19 6.87 21.12 -16.47
N THR A 20 6.10 20.62 -17.44
CA THR A 20 5.84 21.31 -18.70
C THR A 20 4.33 21.30 -19.03
N PRO A 21 3.53 22.17 -18.39
CA PRO A 21 2.06 22.19 -18.56
C PRO A 21 1.60 22.42 -20.00
N ASP A 22 2.39 23.12 -20.83
CA ASP A 22 2.09 23.38 -22.25
C ASP A 22 2.02 22.11 -23.10
N LEU A 23 2.58 20.98 -22.63
CA LEU A 23 2.43 19.68 -23.27
C LEU A 23 0.96 19.28 -23.43
N ALA A 24 0.08 19.76 -22.57
CA ALA A 24 -1.35 19.48 -22.66
C ALA A 24 -1.96 19.94 -23.98
N THR A 25 -1.44 21.03 -24.57
CA THR A 25 -1.91 21.58 -25.85
C THR A 25 -1.72 20.61 -27.04
N ILE A 26 -0.75 19.69 -26.95
CA ILE A 26 -0.49 18.67 -27.96
C ILE A 26 -1.68 17.70 -28.09
N PHE A 27 -2.38 17.46 -26.99
CA PHE A 27 -3.51 16.52 -26.88
C PHE A 27 -4.87 17.19 -27.06
N GLU A 28 -4.91 18.52 -27.12
CA GLU A 28 -6.15 19.27 -27.36
C GLU A 28 -6.70 19.00 -28.77
N GLY A 29 -8.00 18.72 -28.83
CA GLY A 29 -8.74 18.53 -30.10
C GLY A 29 -8.48 17.21 -30.83
N THR A 30 -7.46 16.44 -30.42
CA THR A 30 -7.18 15.13 -31.04
C THR A 30 -6.78 14.08 -30.00
N LYS A 31 -7.14 12.83 -30.29
CA LYS A 31 -6.69 11.64 -29.54
C LYS A 31 -6.00 10.64 -30.48
N ASN A 32 -5.76 11.06 -31.73
CA ASN A 32 -5.15 10.21 -32.73
C ASN A 32 -3.61 10.18 -32.53
N PRO A 33 -3.00 9.01 -32.29
CA PRO A 33 -1.54 8.89 -32.16
C PRO A 33 -0.76 9.45 -33.36
N ASP A 34 -1.30 9.30 -34.59
CA ASP A 34 -0.64 9.79 -35.81
C ASP A 34 -0.54 11.34 -35.85
N GLU A 35 -1.41 12.04 -35.13
CA GLU A 35 -1.38 13.49 -35.01
C GLU A 35 -0.60 13.97 -33.75
N ILE A 36 -0.57 13.14 -32.71
CA ILE A 36 0.10 13.43 -31.44
C ILE A 36 1.60 13.18 -31.56
N LEU A 37 2.02 12.02 -32.06
CA LEU A 37 3.43 11.61 -32.12
C LEU A 37 4.33 12.61 -32.85
N PRO A 38 3.97 13.14 -34.05
CA PRO A 38 4.81 14.14 -34.71
C PRO A 38 5.05 15.41 -33.89
N LYS A 39 4.08 15.82 -33.07
CA LYS A 39 4.21 16.97 -32.18
C LYS A 39 5.14 16.65 -30.99
N LEU A 40 5.00 15.45 -30.40
CA LEU A 40 5.88 14.99 -29.35
C LEU A 40 7.33 14.81 -29.85
N GLU A 41 7.54 14.35 -31.08
CA GLU A 41 8.86 14.29 -31.72
C GLU A 41 9.55 15.65 -31.83
N ILE A 42 8.77 16.70 -32.15
CA ILE A 42 9.29 18.08 -32.21
C ILE A 42 9.77 18.53 -30.82
N VAL A 43 8.97 18.27 -29.76
CA VAL A 43 9.34 18.60 -28.39
C VAL A 43 10.55 17.79 -27.90
N ALA A 44 10.59 16.50 -28.23
CA ALA A 44 11.69 15.62 -27.89
C ALA A 44 12.97 15.90 -28.70
N GLY A 45 12.89 16.66 -29.78
CA GLY A 45 14.02 16.87 -30.72
C GLY A 45 14.50 15.60 -31.41
N SER A 46 13.66 14.54 -31.47
CA SER A 46 14.05 13.24 -32.03
C SER A 46 12.82 12.42 -32.45
N LYS A 47 13.03 11.55 -33.46
CA LYS A 47 12.00 10.61 -33.92
C LYS A 47 11.70 9.55 -32.86
N ILE A 48 10.47 9.06 -32.87
CA ILE A 48 9.96 7.98 -32.01
C ILE A 48 9.82 6.72 -32.87
N ASP A 49 10.67 5.72 -32.65
CA ASP A 49 10.54 4.41 -33.28
C ASP A 49 9.46 3.61 -32.53
N ARG A 50 8.31 3.42 -33.18
CA ARG A 50 7.13 2.77 -32.58
C ARG A 50 7.40 1.34 -32.10
N LYS A 51 8.44 0.66 -32.61
CA LYS A 51 8.74 -0.74 -32.29
C LYS A 51 9.85 -0.92 -31.28
N LYS A 52 10.69 0.11 -31.09
CA LYS A 52 11.90 -0.01 -30.28
C LYS A 52 11.94 0.93 -29.08
N ASP A 53 11.17 2.03 -29.15
CA ASP A 53 11.17 3.06 -28.12
C ASP A 53 9.99 2.89 -27.17
N VAL A 54 10.06 3.57 -26.04
CA VAL A 54 8.95 3.70 -25.08
C VAL A 54 8.58 5.17 -24.90
N LEU A 55 7.29 5.44 -24.91
CA LEU A 55 6.71 6.73 -24.57
C LEU A 55 6.33 6.72 -23.07
N VAL A 56 6.85 7.65 -22.30
CA VAL A 56 6.55 7.82 -20.87
C VAL A 56 5.83 9.15 -20.67
N LEU A 57 4.60 9.08 -20.12
CA LEU A 57 3.74 10.22 -19.81
C LEU A 57 3.62 10.31 -18.30
N ASP A 58 4.38 11.23 -17.68
CA ASP A 58 4.42 11.40 -16.24
C ASP A 58 3.47 12.51 -15.77
N GLU A 59 2.95 12.39 -14.54
CA GLU A 59 1.92 13.26 -13.96
C GLU A 59 0.70 13.42 -14.90
N ILE A 60 0.31 12.33 -15.57
CA ILE A 60 -0.72 12.32 -16.62
C ILE A 60 -2.09 12.80 -16.13
N GLN A 61 -2.35 12.77 -14.79
CA GLN A 61 -3.57 13.32 -14.21
C GLN A 61 -3.74 14.82 -14.45
N ASP A 62 -2.65 15.55 -14.72
CA ASP A 62 -2.71 16.97 -15.03
C ASP A 62 -3.15 17.25 -16.48
N CYS A 63 -3.18 16.21 -17.35
CA CYS A 63 -3.69 16.27 -18.71
C CYS A 63 -4.75 15.19 -18.98
N GLY A 64 -6.03 15.50 -18.76
CA GLY A 64 -7.13 14.55 -18.97
C GLY A 64 -7.27 14.07 -20.43
N ASP A 65 -6.86 14.86 -21.42
CA ASP A 65 -6.89 14.46 -22.83
C ASP A 65 -5.76 13.48 -23.17
N ALA A 66 -4.57 13.61 -22.54
CA ALA A 66 -3.51 12.62 -22.65
C ALA A 66 -3.95 11.28 -22.04
N LEU A 67 -4.57 11.29 -20.85
CA LEU A 67 -5.12 10.08 -20.23
C LEU A 67 -6.15 9.39 -21.14
N ASN A 68 -7.06 10.17 -21.74
CA ASN A 68 -8.06 9.65 -22.67
C ASN A 68 -7.44 9.12 -23.99
N SER A 69 -6.27 9.63 -24.39
CA SER A 69 -5.58 9.20 -25.63
C SER A 69 -4.97 7.80 -25.48
N LEU A 70 -4.70 7.30 -24.29
CA LEU A 70 -4.12 5.96 -24.04
C LEU A 70 -4.93 4.84 -24.75
N LYS A 71 -6.27 4.95 -24.75
CA LYS A 71 -7.13 4.02 -25.49
C LYS A 71 -6.77 3.98 -26.98
N TYR A 72 -6.54 5.13 -27.58
CA TYR A 72 -6.27 5.24 -29.01
C TYR A 72 -4.84 4.83 -29.35
N PHE A 73 -3.87 5.03 -28.44
CA PHE A 73 -2.55 4.43 -28.60
C PHE A 73 -2.64 2.91 -28.65
N TYR A 74 -3.38 2.29 -27.75
CA TYR A 74 -3.60 0.84 -27.78
C TYR A 74 -4.28 0.35 -29.08
N GLU A 75 -5.29 1.08 -29.59
CA GLU A 75 -6.08 0.65 -30.74
C GLU A 75 -5.41 0.92 -32.09
N LYS A 76 -4.65 2.02 -32.21
CA LYS A 76 -4.11 2.50 -33.49
C LYS A 76 -2.59 2.44 -33.61
N CYS A 77 -1.89 2.26 -32.49
CA CYS A 77 -0.44 2.21 -32.43
C CYS A 77 0.04 1.13 -31.43
N PRO A 78 -0.47 -0.13 -31.56
CA PRO A 78 -0.20 -1.18 -30.58
C PRO A 78 1.26 -1.61 -30.51
N GLU A 79 2.06 -1.26 -31.52
CA GLU A 79 3.49 -1.52 -31.58
C GLU A 79 4.32 -0.59 -30.69
N LEU A 80 3.77 0.57 -30.26
CA LEU A 80 4.46 1.51 -29.40
C LEU A 80 4.15 1.19 -27.92
N ALA A 81 5.18 0.91 -27.16
CA ALA A 81 5.04 0.80 -25.71
C ALA A 81 4.76 2.19 -25.11
N VAL A 82 3.68 2.31 -24.36
CA VAL A 82 3.31 3.54 -23.65
C VAL A 82 3.17 3.24 -22.17
N MET A 83 3.90 3.98 -21.35
CA MET A 83 3.79 4.00 -19.89
C MET A 83 3.21 5.34 -19.44
N ALA A 84 2.28 5.31 -18.50
CA ALA A 84 1.76 6.52 -17.90
C ALA A 84 1.80 6.40 -16.37
N ALA A 85 2.21 7.47 -15.70
CA ALA A 85 2.21 7.53 -14.24
C ALA A 85 1.48 8.77 -13.73
N GLY A 86 0.99 8.65 -12.49
CA GLY A 86 0.36 9.76 -11.80
C GLY A 86 0.02 9.39 -10.37
N SER A 87 0.29 10.30 -9.45
CA SER A 87 0.17 10.09 -8.00
C SER A 87 -1.26 9.91 -7.52
N LEU A 88 -2.25 10.45 -8.25
CA LEU A 88 -3.66 10.51 -7.86
C LEU A 88 -4.60 10.01 -8.96
N LEU A 89 -4.17 9.07 -9.79
CA LEU A 89 -4.99 8.55 -10.90
C LEU A 89 -6.34 7.99 -10.41
N GLY A 90 -6.35 7.27 -9.28
CA GLY A 90 -7.58 6.75 -8.68
C GLY A 90 -8.57 7.81 -8.19
N VAL A 91 -8.09 9.02 -7.87
CA VAL A 91 -8.89 10.12 -7.31
C VAL A 91 -9.40 11.07 -8.39
N ASN A 92 -8.55 11.45 -9.34
CA ASN A 92 -8.90 12.41 -10.39
C ASN A 92 -9.99 11.91 -11.34
N LEU A 93 -10.24 10.59 -11.35
CA LEU A 93 -11.32 9.98 -12.10
C LEU A 93 -12.73 10.33 -11.56
N LYS A 94 -12.83 10.98 -10.38
CA LYS A 94 -14.10 11.34 -9.71
C LYS A 94 -14.27 12.86 -9.52
N LYS A 95 -13.83 13.70 -10.46
CA LYS A 95 -13.98 15.18 -10.33
C LYS A 95 -15.44 15.58 -10.21
N LYS A 96 -15.76 16.36 -9.15
CA LYS A 96 -17.04 17.05 -8.99
C LYS A 96 -17.03 18.34 -9.80
N LYS A 97 -17.96 18.52 -10.73
CA LYS A 97 -18.27 19.81 -11.33
C LYS A 97 -19.68 20.20 -10.94
N GLY A 98 -19.85 21.31 -10.21
CA GLY A 98 -21.15 21.81 -9.80
C GLY A 98 -21.95 20.90 -8.86
N GLY A 99 -21.29 20.13 -7.97
CA GLY A 99 -21.96 19.25 -6.98
C GLY A 99 -22.47 17.90 -7.51
N ARG A 100 -22.31 17.62 -8.81
CA ARG A 100 -22.55 16.30 -9.41
C ARG A 100 -21.21 15.60 -9.69
N ILE A 101 -21.13 14.30 -9.35
CA ILE A 101 -20.02 13.44 -9.79
C ILE A 101 -20.20 13.27 -11.29
N GLU A 102 -19.37 13.96 -12.11
CA GLU A 102 -19.28 13.60 -13.51
C GLU A 102 -18.62 12.23 -13.61
N PRO A 103 -19.20 11.28 -14.36
CA PRO A 103 -18.49 10.06 -14.66
C PRO A 103 -17.16 10.45 -15.30
N PRO A 104 -16.05 9.74 -14.97
CA PRO A 104 -14.76 10.03 -15.59
C PRO A 104 -14.94 10.02 -17.10
N LYS A 105 -14.46 11.07 -17.77
CA LYS A 105 -14.41 11.08 -19.22
C LYS A 105 -13.63 9.84 -19.64
N THR A 106 -14.35 8.79 -20.00
CA THR A 106 -13.90 7.47 -20.47
C THR A 106 -12.47 7.06 -20.05
N TYR A 107 -12.37 6.44 -18.86
CA TYR A 107 -11.19 5.64 -18.53
C TYR A 107 -11.05 4.54 -19.61
N PRO A 108 -9.85 4.24 -20.13
CA PRO A 108 -9.65 3.25 -21.19
C PRO A 108 -9.79 1.81 -20.65
N VAL A 109 -11.00 1.46 -20.19
CA VAL A 109 -11.34 0.14 -19.61
C VAL A 109 -10.97 -0.96 -20.59
N GLY A 110 -10.15 -1.93 -20.13
CA GLY A 110 -9.71 -3.06 -20.96
C GLY A 110 -8.68 -2.74 -22.04
N LYS A 111 -8.12 -1.52 -22.03
CA LYS A 111 -7.11 -1.05 -23.00
C LYS A 111 -5.81 -0.61 -22.34
N VAL A 112 -5.76 -0.63 -21.00
CA VAL A 112 -4.58 -0.34 -20.19
C VAL A 112 -4.49 -1.39 -19.10
N GLU A 113 -3.28 -1.75 -18.74
CA GLU A 113 -2.97 -2.49 -17.54
C GLU A 113 -2.64 -1.50 -16.41
N ILE A 114 -3.30 -1.67 -15.27
CA ILE A 114 -3.05 -0.83 -14.09
C ILE A 114 -2.04 -1.55 -13.21
N VAL A 115 -0.90 -0.91 -12.99
CA VAL A 115 0.11 -1.38 -12.06
C VAL A 115 0.09 -0.49 -10.83
N ASP A 116 -0.27 -1.10 -9.71
CA ASP A 116 -0.26 -0.43 -8.43
C ASP A 116 1.14 -0.50 -7.80
N VAL A 117 1.77 0.67 -7.61
CA VAL A 117 3.06 0.76 -6.94
C VAL A 117 2.84 0.84 -5.44
N GLU A 118 3.22 -0.23 -4.75
CA GLU A 118 3.14 -0.32 -3.29
C GLU A 118 4.43 0.21 -2.65
N PRO A 119 4.43 0.57 -1.35
CA PRO A 119 5.66 0.82 -0.63
C PRO A 119 6.62 -0.37 -0.74
N VAL A 120 7.92 -0.10 -0.81
CA VAL A 120 8.98 -1.12 -0.85
C VAL A 120 8.74 -2.12 0.28
N SER A 121 8.63 -3.40 -0.05
CA SER A 121 8.42 -4.47 0.93
C SER A 121 9.71 -4.77 1.71
N PHE A 122 9.58 -5.48 2.83
CA PHE A 122 10.75 -5.96 3.57
C PHE A 122 11.68 -6.83 2.70
N SER A 123 11.12 -7.66 1.82
CA SER A 123 11.91 -8.49 0.90
C SER A 123 12.74 -7.65 -0.07
N GLU A 124 12.15 -6.62 -0.66
CA GLU A 124 12.85 -5.70 -1.58
C GLU A 124 13.90 -4.86 -0.83
N PHE A 125 13.58 -4.37 0.36
CA PHE A 125 14.54 -3.68 1.21
C PHE A 125 15.75 -4.56 1.56
N LEU A 126 15.51 -5.83 1.93
CA LEU A 126 16.58 -6.79 2.25
C LEU A 126 17.45 -7.09 1.04
N HIS A 127 16.84 -7.21 -0.15
CA HIS A 127 17.57 -7.42 -1.42
C HIS A 127 18.62 -6.33 -1.66
N GLU A 128 18.19 -5.08 -1.54
CA GLU A 128 19.09 -3.93 -1.77
C GLU A 128 20.13 -3.75 -0.64
N LYS A 129 19.82 -4.19 0.58
CA LYS A 129 20.68 -4.00 1.75
C LYS A 129 21.71 -5.11 1.93
N ASP A 130 21.33 -6.36 1.71
CA ASP A 130 22.18 -7.57 1.88
C ASP A 130 21.67 -8.68 0.95
N ASN A 131 22.17 -8.69 -0.29
CA ASN A 131 21.74 -9.65 -1.31
C ASN A 131 22.07 -11.10 -0.92
N VAL A 132 23.15 -11.36 -0.20
CA VAL A 132 23.51 -12.73 0.24
C VAL A 132 22.51 -13.26 1.25
N LEU A 133 22.12 -12.42 2.22
CA LEU A 133 21.10 -12.79 3.18
C LEU A 133 19.73 -12.90 2.51
N TRP A 134 19.45 -12.06 1.51
CA TRP A 134 18.22 -12.13 0.73
C TRP A 134 18.11 -13.43 -0.08
N GLU A 135 19.19 -13.94 -0.68
CA GLU A 135 19.18 -15.25 -1.35
C GLU A 135 18.83 -16.37 -0.36
N TYR A 136 19.43 -16.36 0.84
CA TYR A 136 19.03 -17.28 1.89
C TYR A 136 17.56 -17.10 2.28
N TYR A 137 17.12 -15.86 2.53
CA TYR A 137 15.72 -15.55 2.82
C TYR A 137 14.78 -16.06 1.74
N MET A 138 15.14 -15.93 0.46
CA MET A 138 14.38 -16.45 -0.67
C MET A 138 14.39 -17.97 -0.80
N SER A 139 15.31 -18.68 -0.14
CA SER A 139 15.37 -20.13 -0.10
C SER A 139 14.47 -20.77 0.96
N ILE A 140 14.00 -19.99 1.95
CA ILE A 140 13.19 -20.51 3.07
C ILE A 140 11.89 -21.10 2.54
N ARG A 141 11.61 -22.36 2.92
CA ARG A 141 10.40 -23.14 2.60
C ARG A 141 9.98 -23.95 3.81
N GLY A 142 8.68 -24.31 3.85
CA GLY A 142 8.14 -25.12 4.94
C GLY A 142 8.06 -24.36 6.26
N ASN A 143 7.97 -25.11 7.35
CA ASN A 143 7.74 -24.52 8.68
C ASN A 143 8.75 -24.99 9.75
N ASP A 144 9.92 -25.47 9.34
CA ASP A 144 11.01 -25.82 10.24
C ASP A 144 11.71 -24.55 10.77
N PRO A 145 12.15 -24.55 12.04
CA PRO A 145 12.85 -23.44 12.63
C PRO A 145 14.14 -23.09 11.86
N LEU A 146 14.36 -21.79 11.65
CA LEU A 146 15.62 -21.30 11.09
C LEU A 146 16.73 -21.41 12.13
N PRO A 147 18.02 -21.60 11.71
CA PRO A 147 19.15 -21.42 12.60
C PRO A 147 19.10 -20.07 13.30
N ASP A 148 19.34 -20.05 14.61
CA ASP A 148 19.19 -18.85 15.44
C ASP A 148 20.01 -17.64 14.97
N ILE A 149 21.18 -17.90 14.37
CA ILE A 149 22.02 -16.85 13.82
C ILE A 149 21.34 -16.12 12.65
N PHE A 150 20.64 -16.85 11.77
CA PHE A 150 19.93 -16.25 10.65
C PHE A 150 18.62 -15.61 11.08
N HIS A 151 17.91 -16.25 12.05
CA HIS A 151 16.71 -15.66 12.65
C HIS A 151 17.01 -14.30 13.26
N ARG A 152 18.09 -14.19 14.08
CA ARG A 152 18.51 -12.91 14.69
C ARG A 152 18.91 -11.88 13.64
N ARG A 153 19.72 -12.26 12.65
CA ARG A 153 20.15 -11.33 11.61
C ARG A 153 18.98 -10.79 10.78
N LEU A 154 18.01 -11.63 10.41
CA LEU A 154 16.79 -11.19 9.74
C LEU A 154 15.92 -10.29 10.64
N TRP A 155 15.90 -10.56 11.95
CA TRP A 155 15.21 -9.73 12.92
C TRP A 155 15.85 -8.34 13.04
N ASP A 156 17.17 -8.24 13.03
CA ASP A 156 17.88 -6.96 13.05
C ASP A 156 17.49 -6.10 11.82
N PHE A 157 17.48 -6.68 10.63
CA PHE A 157 17.05 -5.98 9.42
C PHE A 157 15.57 -5.60 9.45
N TYR A 158 14.71 -6.46 10.01
CA TYR A 158 13.31 -6.14 10.23
C TYR A 158 13.14 -4.93 11.16
N SER A 159 13.89 -4.87 12.25
CA SER A 159 13.86 -3.73 13.17
C SER A 159 14.30 -2.43 12.48
N ILE A 160 15.32 -2.48 11.64
CA ILE A 160 15.73 -1.34 10.81
C ILE A 160 14.61 -0.94 9.83
N TYR A 161 14.00 -1.90 9.14
CA TYR A 161 12.91 -1.62 8.22
C TYR A 161 11.71 -0.95 8.92
N LEU A 162 11.40 -1.31 10.15
CA LEU A 162 10.35 -0.63 10.93
C LEU A 162 10.64 0.86 11.16
N THR A 163 11.93 1.26 11.21
CA THR A 163 12.31 2.67 11.33
C THR A 163 12.30 3.40 10.00
N VAL A 164 12.67 2.73 8.92
CA VAL A 164 12.80 3.30 7.57
C VAL A 164 11.44 3.34 6.86
N GLY A 165 10.66 2.27 6.96
CA GLY A 165 9.45 2.08 6.17
C GLY A 165 9.75 1.69 4.73
N GLY A 166 8.72 1.78 3.87
CA GLY A 166 8.77 1.38 2.46
C GLY A 166 8.66 2.54 1.47
N MET A 167 8.67 3.80 1.91
CA MET A 167 8.64 4.91 0.96
C MET A 167 9.94 4.96 0.15
N PRO A 168 9.90 4.89 -1.21
CA PRO A 168 11.09 4.67 -2.04
C PRO A 168 12.21 5.67 -1.80
N GLU A 169 11.90 6.97 -1.69
CA GLU A 169 12.88 8.02 -1.43
C GLU A 169 13.57 7.85 -0.07
N VAL A 170 12.80 7.45 0.95
CA VAL A 170 13.31 7.20 2.31
C VAL A 170 14.23 5.99 2.32
N VAL A 171 13.83 4.90 1.64
CA VAL A 171 14.65 3.70 1.48
C VAL A 171 15.95 4.02 0.76
N ALA A 172 15.89 4.75 -0.36
CA ALA A 172 17.08 5.14 -1.13
C ALA A 172 18.04 6.00 -0.29
N SER A 173 17.55 6.98 0.47
CA SER A 173 18.39 7.78 1.38
C SER A 173 19.03 6.93 2.47
N HIS A 174 18.28 6.00 3.08
CA HIS A 174 18.83 5.09 4.08
C HIS A 174 19.95 4.19 3.50
N LEU A 175 19.76 3.67 2.27
CA LEU A 175 20.72 2.79 1.63
C LEU A 175 22.01 3.53 1.21
N SER A 176 21.91 4.79 0.78
CA SER A 176 23.04 5.58 0.30
C SER A 176 23.80 6.30 1.42
N GLU A 177 23.07 6.93 2.35
CA GLU A 177 23.65 7.82 3.36
C GLU A 177 23.73 7.17 4.74
N GLY A 178 22.73 6.34 5.09
CA GLY A 178 22.65 5.64 6.39
C GLY A 178 22.36 6.58 7.59
N ASP A 179 22.02 7.85 7.35
CA ASP A 179 21.76 8.86 8.40
C ASP A 179 20.31 8.76 8.91
N PRO A 180 20.08 8.34 10.16
CA PRO A 180 18.75 8.26 10.75
C PRO A 180 18.01 9.62 10.82
N ALA A 181 18.76 10.71 11.05
CA ALA A 181 18.17 12.06 11.13
C ALA A 181 17.63 12.48 9.77
N ARG A 182 18.35 12.20 8.68
CA ARG A 182 17.92 12.44 7.30
C ARG A 182 16.68 11.62 6.96
N VAL A 183 16.69 10.32 7.29
CA VAL A 183 15.54 9.42 7.11
C VAL A 183 14.29 10.00 7.80
N ARG A 184 14.41 10.38 9.08
CA ARG A 184 13.30 10.95 9.83
C ARG A 184 12.80 12.26 9.23
N LYS A 185 13.71 13.13 8.77
CA LYS A 185 13.35 14.38 8.12
C LYS A 185 12.56 14.13 6.83
N LEU A 186 13.01 13.22 5.98
CA LEU A 186 12.30 12.87 4.74
C LEU A 186 10.90 12.31 5.03
N GLN A 187 10.75 11.46 6.03
CA GLN A 187 9.44 10.96 6.44
C GLN A 187 8.50 12.08 6.90
N GLN A 188 9.00 13.06 7.67
CA GLN A 188 8.22 14.23 8.09
C GLN A 188 7.81 15.08 6.89
N ASP A 189 8.72 15.32 5.95
CA ASP A 189 8.46 16.08 4.74
C ASP A 189 7.40 15.40 3.87
N LEU A 190 7.45 14.07 3.73
CA LEU A 190 6.43 13.32 3.00
C LEU A 190 5.04 13.40 3.65
N VAL A 191 4.95 13.34 4.98
CA VAL A 191 3.67 13.55 5.68
C VAL A 191 3.11 14.93 5.35
N GLN A 192 3.96 15.97 5.41
CA GLN A 192 3.55 17.34 5.09
C GLN A 192 3.13 17.49 3.62
N LEU A 193 3.86 16.84 2.70
CA LEU A 193 3.51 16.85 1.27
C LEU A 193 2.15 16.20 1.03
N TYR A 194 1.84 15.08 1.68
CA TYR A 194 0.52 14.45 1.59
C TYR A 194 -0.59 15.34 2.10
N GLU A 195 -0.39 16.06 3.22
CA GLU A 195 -1.36 17.02 3.71
C GLU A 195 -1.55 18.20 2.74
N ASN A 196 -0.48 18.69 2.11
CA ASN A 196 -0.53 19.74 1.11
C ASN A 196 -1.27 19.30 -0.17
N ASP A 197 -1.05 18.05 -0.63
CA ASP A 197 -1.75 17.49 -1.79
C ASP A 197 -3.25 17.37 -1.53
N ILE A 198 -3.66 16.99 -0.31
CA ILE A 198 -5.07 16.99 0.08
C ILE A 198 -5.68 18.39 -0.13
N VAL A 199 -5.00 19.43 0.28
CA VAL A 199 -5.47 20.82 0.13
C VAL A 199 -5.47 21.25 -1.35
N LYS A 200 -4.42 20.92 -2.10
CA LYS A 200 -4.27 21.28 -3.52
C LYS A 200 -5.38 20.69 -4.41
N TYR A 201 -5.72 19.42 -4.20
CA TYR A 201 -6.62 18.70 -5.10
C TYR A 201 -8.09 18.67 -4.64
N ASN A 202 -8.41 19.20 -3.45
CA ASN A 202 -9.77 19.27 -2.92
C ASN A 202 -10.10 20.72 -2.52
N GLY A 203 -11.36 21.11 -2.66
CA GLY A 203 -11.80 22.40 -2.12
C GLY A 203 -11.67 22.44 -0.58
N GLU A 204 -11.60 23.63 0.02
CA GLU A 204 -11.32 23.81 1.45
C GLU A 204 -12.17 22.96 2.39
N ILE A 205 -13.49 22.84 2.12
CA ILE A 205 -14.42 22.07 2.97
C ILE A 205 -14.14 20.59 2.89
N ASP A 206 -13.85 20.04 1.70
CA ASP A 206 -13.58 18.63 1.53
C ASP A 206 -12.17 18.28 2.02
N ALA A 207 -11.17 19.14 1.78
CA ALA A 207 -9.83 18.99 2.34
C ALA A 207 -9.84 18.93 3.87
N ALA A 208 -10.61 19.80 4.54
CA ALA A 208 -10.73 19.79 5.99
C ALA A 208 -11.28 18.45 6.52
N LYS A 209 -12.28 17.86 5.84
CA LYS A 209 -12.83 16.54 6.23
C LYS A 209 -11.82 15.42 6.02
N ILE A 210 -11.08 15.44 4.89
CA ILE A 210 -10.08 14.43 4.57
C ILE A 210 -8.95 14.47 5.61
N LEU A 211 -8.45 15.65 5.96
CA LEU A 211 -7.43 15.84 6.99
C LEU A 211 -7.90 15.37 8.38
N VAL A 212 -9.16 15.65 8.76
CA VAL A 212 -9.75 15.17 10.01
C VAL A 212 -9.75 13.65 10.06
N VAL A 213 -10.14 12.97 8.96
CA VAL A 213 -10.10 11.50 8.87
C VAL A 213 -8.66 10.99 8.98
N LEU A 214 -7.73 11.52 8.17
CA LEU A 214 -6.34 11.09 8.16
C LEU A 214 -5.69 11.19 9.55
N ARG A 215 -5.83 12.35 10.21
CA ARG A 215 -5.30 12.61 11.55
C ARG A 215 -5.96 11.77 12.64
N SER A 216 -7.16 11.23 12.40
CA SER A 216 -7.86 10.35 13.34
C SER A 216 -7.40 8.90 13.30
N VAL A 217 -6.64 8.47 12.29
CA VAL A 217 -6.26 7.05 12.11
C VAL A 217 -5.50 6.55 13.33
N VAL A 218 -4.43 7.22 13.74
CA VAL A 218 -3.61 6.81 14.88
C VAL A 218 -4.41 6.79 16.21
N PRO A 219 -5.13 7.86 16.60
CA PRO A 219 -5.96 7.83 17.81
C PRO A 219 -7.03 6.74 17.81
N GLN A 220 -7.58 6.38 16.65
CA GLN A 220 -8.59 5.33 16.56
C GLN A 220 -7.99 3.93 16.61
N LEU A 221 -6.85 3.70 15.96
CA LEU A 221 -6.09 2.45 16.07
C LEU A 221 -5.61 2.20 17.51
N ALA A 222 -5.27 3.24 18.26
CA ALA A 222 -4.80 3.13 19.65
C ALA A 222 -5.89 2.67 20.62
N LYS A 223 -7.17 2.74 20.26
CA LYS A 223 -8.26 2.26 21.11
C LYS A 223 -8.28 0.72 21.19
N GLU A 224 -8.83 0.20 22.27
CA GLU A 224 -8.98 -1.25 22.51
C GLU A 224 -9.74 -1.92 21.34
N ASN A 225 -10.87 -1.32 20.95
CA ASN A 225 -11.57 -1.65 19.70
C ASN A 225 -11.13 -0.65 18.63
N SER A 226 -10.21 -1.07 17.74
CA SER A 226 -9.67 -0.26 16.64
C SER A 226 -10.64 -0.05 15.47
N LYS A 227 -11.93 -0.42 15.63
CA LYS A 227 -12.99 -0.13 14.65
C LYS A 227 -13.14 1.37 14.45
N PHE A 228 -13.22 1.79 13.20
CA PHE A 228 -13.41 3.20 12.86
C PHE A 228 -14.77 3.72 13.33
N MET A 229 -14.74 4.80 14.10
CA MET A 229 -15.92 5.43 14.71
C MET A 229 -16.07 6.86 14.22
N TYR A 230 -17.10 7.14 13.44
CA TYR A 230 -17.37 8.51 12.95
C TYR A 230 -17.54 9.53 14.08
N GLY A 231 -18.19 9.15 15.18
CA GLY A 231 -18.35 10.00 16.35
C GLY A 231 -17.03 10.44 17.03
N ALA A 232 -15.92 9.73 16.74
CA ALA A 232 -14.61 10.13 17.23
C ALA A 232 -13.96 11.26 16.39
N LEU A 233 -14.49 11.59 15.22
CA LEU A 233 -14.01 12.69 14.37
C LEU A 233 -14.44 14.05 14.92
N ARG A 234 -15.71 14.12 15.30
CA ARG A 234 -16.31 15.26 16.00
C ARG A 234 -17.68 14.85 16.52
N GLU A 235 -18.20 15.59 17.52
CA GLU A 235 -19.53 15.36 18.06
C GLU A 235 -20.61 15.41 16.97
N GLY A 236 -21.50 14.41 16.94
CA GLY A 236 -22.57 14.29 15.95
C GLY A 236 -22.13 13.87 14.54
N ALA A 237 -20.85 13.53 14.31
CA ALA A 237 -20.39 13.07 13.00
C ALA A 237 -21.07 11.74 12.60
N ARG A 238 -21.52 11.68 11.34
CA ARG A 238 -22.17 10.49 10.75
C ARG A 238 -21.44 10.06 9.49
N GLY A 239 -21.53 8.77 9.15
CA GLY A 239 -20.88 8.18 7.97
C GLY A 239 -21.12 8.95 6.67
N ARG A 240 -22.39 9.38 6.42
CA ARG A 240 -22.74 10.15 5.22
C ARG A 240 -21.91 11.42 5.00
N GLY A 241 -21.36 12.02 6.06
CA GLY A 241 -20.55 13.24 5.94
C GLY A 241 -19.07 13.01 5.66
N TYR A 242 -18.56 11.78 5.88
CA TYR A 242 -17.12 11.48 5.81
C TYR A 242 -16.76 10.30 4.90
N GLU A 243 -17.75 9.57 4.36
CA GLU A 243 -17.49 8.40 3.51
C GLU A 243 -16.70 8.78 2.26
N GLU A 244 -17.04 9.92 1.62
CA GLU A 244 -16.30 10.43 0.46
C GLU A 244 -14.85 10.78 0.82
N ALA A 245 -14.61 11.32 2.01
CA ALA A 245 -13.27 11.63 2.50
C ALA A 245 -12.42 10.36 2.72
N ILE A 246 -13.05 9.31 3.25
CA ILE A 246 -12.40 8.01 3.43
C ILE A 246 -12.12 7.37 2.07
N GLU A 247 -13.10 7.37 1.14
CA GLU A 247 -12.90 6.84 -0.22
C GLU A 247 -11.78 7.57 -0.95
N TRP A 248 -11.67 8.90 -0.75
CA TRP A 248 -10.58 9.68 -1.30
C TRP A 248 -9.22 9.19 -0.78
N LEU A 249 -9.05 9.08 0.54
CA LEU A 249 -7.81 8.61 1.17
C LEU A 249 -7.43 7.19 0.75
N VAL A 250 -8.42 6.30 0.61
CA VAL A 250 -8.20 4.93 0.11
C VAL A 250 -7.79 4.95 -1.36
N SER A 251 -8.46 5.74 -2.18
CA SER A 251 -8.15 5.86 -3.61
C SER A 251 -6.80 6.54 -3.87
N ALA A 252 -6.41 7.49 -3.00
CA ALA A 252 -5.08 8.12 -3.00
C ALA A 252 -3.99 7.22 -2.38
N ARG A 253 -4.34 6.01 -1.92
CA ARG A 253 -3.43 5.06 -1.26
C ARG A 253 -2.70 5.64 -0.04
N MET A 254 -3.28 6.62 0.62
CA MET A 254 -2.75 7.14 1.89
C MET A 254 -3.15 6.26 3.06
N VAL A 255 -4.33 5.64 2.99
CA VAL A 255 -4.82 4.69 3.98
C VAL A 255 -5.36 3.41 3.33
N ARG A 256 -5.39 2.33 4.11
CA ARG A 256 -6.02 1.05 3.77
C ARG A 256 -7.23 0.83 4.63
N ARG A 257 -8.34 0.43 4.00
CA ARG A 257 -9.56 0.03 4.69
C ARG A 257 -9.61 -1.49 4.82
N VAL A 258 -9.64 -1.98 6.06
CA VAL A 258 -9.82 -3.40 6.37
C VAL A 258 -11.22 -3.58 6.91
N ARG A 259 -12.08 -4.35 6.20
CA ARG A 259 -13.49 -4.55 6.55
C ARG A 259 -13.67 -5.72 7.50
N ASN A 260 -14.71 -5.65 8.34
CA ASN A 260 -15.13 -6.76 9.18
C ASN A 260 -15.83 -7.83 8.35
N LEU A 261 -15.68 -9.07 8.75
CA LEU A 261 -16.49 -10.19 8.26
C LEU A 261 -17.55 -10.57 9.28
N ASP A 262 -18.72 -11.00 8.84
CA ASP A 262 -19.73 -11.64 9.70
C ASP A 262 -19.41 -13.13 9.93
N ALA A 263 -18.75 -13.78 8.96
CA ALA A 263 -18.23 -15.14 9.07
C ALA A 263 -16.85 -15.27 8.39
N ILE A 264 -15.99 -16.15 8.90
CA ILE A 264 -14.71 -16.50 8.27
C ILE A 264 -14.95 -17.71 7.36
N GLU A 265 -15.52 -17.45 6.19
CA GLU A 265 -15.89 -18.47 5.21
C GLU A 265 -15.54 -18.00 3.79
N TYR A 266 -15.22 -18.96 2.91
CA TYR A 266 -14.93 -18.69 1.50
C TYR A 266 -16.24 -18.58 0.68
N PRO A 267 -16.36 -17.61 -0.24
CA PRO A 267 -15.45 -16.49 -0.52
C PRO A 267 -15.62 -15.33 0.47
N LEU A 268 -14.51 -14.74 0.93
CA LEU A 268 -14.55 -13.70 1.98
C LEU A 268 -15.44 -12.51 1.62
N SER A 269 -15.47 -12.13 0.34
CA SER A 269 -16.28 -10.98 -0.15
C SER A 269 -17.79 -11.14 0.06
N ALA A 270 -18.27 -12.38 0.23
CA ALA A 270 -19.69 -12.65 0.53
C ALA A 270 -20.06 -12.28 1.98
N HIS A 271 -19.06 -12.17 2.85
CA HIS A 271 -19.20 -11.95 4.29
C HIS A 271 -18.83 -10.53 4.74
N ASP A 272 -18.63 -9.59 3.81
CA ASP A 272 -18.27 -8.21 4.09
C ASP A 272 -19.34 -7.45 4.87
N VAL A 273 -18.99 -6.94 6.05
CA VAL A 273 -19.81 -6.00 6.82
C VAL A 273 -19.46 -4.57 6.45
N ARG A 274 -20.23 -3.94 5.55
CA ARG A 274 -19.92 -2.65 4.94
C ARG A 274 -19.63 -1.52 5.94
N ASN A 275 -20.33 -1.47 7.05
CA ASN A 275 -20.28 -0.37 8.03
C ASN A 275 -19.30 -0.63 9.19
N ALA A 276 -18.54 -1.71 9.14
CA ALA A 276 -17.57 -2.06 10.16
C ALA A 276 -16.20 -2.25 9.53
N PHE A 277 -15.29 -1.33 9.79
CA PHE A 277 -13.93 -1.37 9.22
C PHE A 277 -12.92 -0.71 10.16
N LYS A 278 -11.65 -0.98 9.90
CA LYS A 278 -10.49 -0.31 10.47
C LYS A 278 -9.77 0.47 9.37
N LEU A 279 -9.08 1.56 9.73
CA LEU A 279 -8.19 2.29 8.83
C LEU A 279 -6.76 2.16 9.32
N TYR A 280 -5.85 1.85 8.41
CA TYR A 280 -4.41 1.78 8.62
C TYR A 280 -3.70 2.74 7.67
N LEU A 281 -2.52 3.23 8.03
CA LEU A 281 -1.70 3.97 7.07
C LEU A 281 -1.06 3.02 6.05
N ASN A 282 -0.79 3.53 4.86
CA ASN A 282 -0.24 2.72 3.77
C ASN A 282 1.21 2.30 4.02
N ASP A 283 1.97 3.08 4.79
CA ASP A 283 3.38 2.84 5.07
C ASP A 283 3.69 2.92 6.57
N ILE A 284 4.55 2.00 7.04
CA ILE A 284 4.93 1.89 8.45
C ILE A 284 5.84 3.03 8.91
N GLY A 285 6.73 3.53 8.05
CA GLY A 285 7.59 4.66 8.35
C GLY A 285 6.80 5.96 8.50
N MET A 286 5.75 6.14 7.68
CA MET A 286 4.81 7.24 7.82
C MET A 286 4.01 7.13 9.12
N LEU A 287 3.52 5.92 9.46
CA LEU A 287 2.83 5.67 10.72
C LEU A 287 3.72 5.99 11.93
N LYS A 288 5.00 5.61 11.89
CA LYS A 288 5.98 5.92 12.93
C LYS A 288 6.03 7.43 13.21
N VAL A 289 6.15 8.24 12.17
CA VAL A 289 6.24 9.70 12.29
C VAL A 289 4.94 10.30 12.82
N VAL A 290 3.80 9.92 12.23
CA VAL A 290 2.48 10.44 12.65
C VAL A 290 2.14 10.05 14.09
N ALA A 291 2.55 8.85 14.52
CA ALA A 291 2.37 8.39 15.89
C ALA A 291 3.42 8.92 16.89
N GLY A 292 4.45 9.62 16.42
CA GLY A 292 5.52 10.15 17.28
C GLY A 292 6.41 9.08 17.91
N ILE A 293 6.55 7.90 17.27
CA ILE A 293 7.36 6.79 17.79
C ILE A 293 8.84 7.11 17.58
N ALA A 294 9.64 6.93 18.64
CA ALA A 294 11.09 7.09 18.62
C ALA A 294 11.78 5.89 17.94
N ASP A 295 12.82 6.14 17.15
CA ASP A 295 13.55 5.10 16.41
C ASP A 295 14.21 4.09 17.38
N GLU A 296 14.74 4.54 18.52
CA GLU A 296 15.34 3.69 19.54
C GLU A 296 14.35 2.69 20.15
N SER A 297 13.06 3.04 20.20
CA SER A 297 12.02 2.13 20.69
C SER A 297 11.81 0.93 19.77
N LEU A 298 12.05 1.11 18.46
CA LEU A 298 11.92 0.05 17.43
C LEU A 298 13.21 -0.77 17.33
N VAL A 299 14.36 -0.11 17.23
CA VAL A 299 15.67 -0.78 17.11
C VAL A 299 15.99 -1.61 18.35
N LEU A 300 15.66 -1.11 19.55
CA LEU A 300 15.88 -1.81 20.81
C LEU A 300 14.71 -2.72 21.21
N ASP A 301 13.73 -2.88 20.32
CA ASP A 301 12.52 -3.70 20.53
C ASP A 301 11.81 -3.45 21.86
N ARG A 302 11.78 -2.17 22.29
CA ARG A 302 11.12 -1.77 23.54
C ARG A 302 9.61 -1.99 23.46
N ASP A 303 9.00 -2.38 24.56
CA ASP A 303 7.55 -2.47 24.66
C ASP A 303 6.94 -1.07 24.89
N PHE A 304 5.86 -0.76 24.16
CA PHE A 304 5.07 0.46 24.32
C PHE A 304 3.60 0.20 23.94
N PRO A 305 2.65 0.95 24.52
CA PRO A 305 1.21 0.62 24.39
C PRO A 305 0.68 0.49 22.94
N PHE A 306 1.27 1.21 21.98
CA PHE A 306 0.85 1.19 20.57
C PHE A 306 1.57 0.13 19.71
N LYS A 307 2.58 -0.58 20.26
CA LYS A 307 3.43 -1.54 19.51
C LYS A 307 2.62 -2.59 18.78
N GLY A 308 1.58 -3.16 19.38
CA GLY A 308 0.72 -4.16 18.74
C GLY A 308 0.07 -3.64 17.47
N ARG A 309 -0.54 -2.45 17.52
CA ARG A 309 -1.18 -1.81 16.37
C ARG A 309 -0.19 -1.36 15.29
N PHE A 310 1.00 -0.95 15.73
CA PHE A 310 2.10 -0.62 14.83
C PHE A 310 2.54 -1.84 14.01
N VAL A 311 2.73 -3.00 14.67
CA VAL A 311 3.10 -4.26 14.00
C VAL A 311 1.95 -4.81 13.14
N GLU A 312 0.68 -4.65 13.55
CA GLU A 312 -0.47 -4.98 12.68
C GLU A 312 -0.42 -4.17 11.37
N ASN A 313 -0.11 -2.86 11.45
CA ASN A 313 0.01 -2.02 10.25
C ASN A 313 1.14 -2.50 9.33
N TYR A 314 2.29 -2.91 9.89
CA TYR A 314 3.36 -3.53 9.12
C TYR A 314 2.88 -4.80 8.41
N VAL A 315 2.22 -5.71 9.13
CA VAL A 315 1.71 -6.96 8.54
C VAL A 315 0.75 -6.67 7.39
N LEU A 316 -0.18 -5.73 7.57
CA LEU A 316 -1.09 -5.31 6.51
C LEU A 316 -0.36 -4.75 5.29
N GLN A 317 0.65 -3.90 5.49
CA GLN A 317 1.47 -3.35 4.41
C GLN A 317 2.15 -4.47 3.61
N GLN A 318 2.71 -5.48 4.30
CA GLN A 318 3.40 -6.59 3.63
C GLN A 318 2.45 -7.58 2.93
N LEU A 319 1.20 -7.68 3.37
CA LEU A 319 0.16 -8.51 2.74
C LEU A 319 -0.47 -7.80 1.52
N ALA A 320 -0.41 -6.48 1.46
CA ALA A 320 -0.99 -5.70 0.37
C ALA A 320 -0.29 -5.96 -0.97
N GLY A 321 -1.01 -5.75 -2.07
CA GLY A 321 -0.46 -5.97 -3.41
C GLY A 321 -0.20 -7.45 -3.77
N LYS A 322 -0.48 -8.39 -2.87
CA LYS A 322 -0.32 -9.82 -3.14
C LYS A 322 -1.60 -10.41 -3.77
N ALA A 323 -1.44 -11.56 -4.42
CA ALA A 323 -2.51 -12.27 -5.12
C ALA A 323 -3.62 -12.86 -4.19
N PHE A 324 -3.67 -12.42 -2.93
CA PHE A 324 -4.62 -12.93 -1.92
C PHE A 324 -5.94 -12.16 -1.85
N GLY A 325 -6.10 -11.13 -2.69
CA GLY A 325 -7.27 -10.26 -2.64
C GLY A 325 -7.29 -9.29 -1.44
N ALA A 326 -8.48 -8.86 -1.04
CA ALA A 326 -8.63 -7.94 0.07
C ALA A 326 -8.35 -8.61 1.42
N VAL A 327 -7.65 -7.90 2.30
CA VAL A 327 -7.45 -8.31 3.70
C VAL A 327 -8.65 -7.84 4.52
N HIS A 328 -9.16 -8.72 5.39
CA HIS A 328 -10.29 -8.46 6.28
C HIS A 328 -9.86 -8.68 7.73
N TYR A 329 -10.74 -8.34 8.67
CA TYR A 329 -10.66 -8.78 10.06
C TYR A 329 -12.00 -9.41 10.48
N TRP A 330 -12.02 -10.11 11.59
CA TRP A 330 -13.24 -10.64 12.14
C TRP A 330 -13.38 -10.25 13.61
N ALA A 331 -14.55 -9.69 13.97
CA ALA A 331 -14.90 -9.41 15.35
C ALA A 331 -16.38 -9.66 15.54
N GLU A 332 -16.72 -10.56 16.48
CA GLU A 332 -18.12 -10.87 16.83
C GLU A 332 -18.63 -9.98 17.97
N ARG A 333 -17.78 -9.76 18.99
CA ARG A 333 -18.04 -8.92 20.16
C ARG A 333 -16.73 -8.22 20.55
N SER A 334 -16.77 -7.39 21.58
CA SER A 334 -15.58 -6.67 22.06
C SER A 334 -14.44 -7.57 22.54
N ASP A 335 -14.72 -8.84 22.88
CA ASP A 335 -13.78 -9.80 23.43
C ASP A 335 -13.31 -10.87 22.44
N ARG A 336 -13.94 -10.97 21.27
CA ARG A 336 -13.60 -11.97 20.24
C ARG A 336 -13.21 -11.28 18.94
N GLU A 337 -11.92 -11.24 18.68
CA GLU A 337 -11.35 -10.62 17.49
C GLU A 337 -10.25 -11.52 16.89
N ILE A 338 -10.16 -11.55 15.57
CA ILE A 338 -9.04 -12.07 14.78
C ILE A 338 -8.50 -10.90 14.00
N ASP A 339 -7.20 -10.63 14.15
CA ASP A 339 -6.57 -9.41 13.67
C ASP A 339 -6.72 -9.24 12.16
N PHE A 340 -6.45 -10.32 11.40
CA PHE A 340 -6.70 -10.35 9.96
C PHE A 340 -7.29 -11.70 9.50
N VAL A 341 -7.99 -11.66 8.38
CA VAL A 341 -8.44 -12.82 7.62
C VAL A 341 -8.06 -12.60 6.17
N ILE A 342 -7.35 -13.56 5.59
CA ILE A 342 -6.92 -13.52 4.19
C ILE A 342 -7.49 -14.71 3.43
N GLN A 343 -7.65 -14.55 2.13
CA GLN A 343 -8.00 -15.65 1.25
C GLN A 343 -6.73 -16.26 0.65
N TYR A 344 -6.54 -17.58 0.84
CA TYR A 344 -5.46 -18.34 0.23
C TYR A 344 -6.02 -19.53 -0.54
N GLY A 345 -6.06 -19.41 -1.87
CA GLY A 345 -6.83 -20.29 -2.72
C GLY A 345 -8.33 -20.23 -2.37
N ASP A 346 -8.93 -21.38 -2.09
CA ASP A 346 -10.31 -21.54 -1.64
C ASP A 346 -10.46 -21.56 -0.11
N ASN A 347 -9.43 -21.15 0.63
CA ASN A 347 -9.43 -21.18 2.08
C ASN A 347 -9.49 -19.77 2.68
N ALA A 348 -10.36 -19.59 3.67
CA ALA A 348 -10.35 -18.45 4.58
C ALA A 348 -9.35 -18.72 5.70
N VAL A 349 -8.27 -17.93 5.77
CA VAL A 349 -7.14 -18.14 6.67
C VAL A 349 -7.16 -17.07 7.77
N PRO A 350 -7.45 -17.45 9.03
CA PRO A 350 -7.34 -16.55 10.16
C PRO A 350 -5.88 -16.27 10.49
N VAL A 351 -5.58 -15.01 10.79
CA VAL A 351 -4.25 -14.49 11.07
C VAL A 351 -4.26 -13.73 12.39
N GLU A 352 -3.35 -14.10 13.27
CA GLU A 352 -3.06 -13.42 14.55
C GLU A 352 -1.71 -12.72 14.45
N VAL A 353 -1.60 -11.50 14.97
CA VAL A 353 -0.35 -10.73 15.02
C VAL A 353 0.09 -10.54 16.48
N LYS A 354 1.34 -10.86 16.79
CA LYS A 354 1.93 -10.69 18.12
C LYS A 354 3.22 -9.90 18.06
N SER A 355 3.28 -8.83 18.83
CA SER A 355 4.45 -7.93 18.94
C SER A 355 5.19 -8.03 20.28
N GLY A 356 5.00 -9.12 21.01
CA GLY A 356 5.50 -9.37 22.37
C GLY A 356 4.43 -10.04 23.23
N GLY A 357 4.77 -10.48 24.42
CA GLY A 357 3.97 -11.15 25.46
C GLY A 357 2.56 -11.69 25.18
N ASP A 358 2.27 -12.87 25.66
CA ASP A 358 1.11 -13.75 25.34
C ASP A 358 -0.31 -13.24 25.75
N LYS A 359 -0.55 -11.98 26.03
CA LYS A 359 -1.75 -11.53 26.76
C LYS A 359 -3.13 -11.69 26.08
N ARG A 360 -3.24 -12.01 24.78
CA ARG A 360 -4.54 -12.13 24.06
C ARG A 360 -4.69 -13.37 23.17
N ALA A 361 -3.97 -14.44 23.44
CA ALA A 361 -4.02 -15.65 22.59
C ALA A 361 -5.33 -16.48 22.70
N SER A 362 -6.32 -16.08 23.53
CA SER A 362 -7.49 -16.89 23.82
C SER A 362 -8.48 -16.98 22.66
N SER A 363 -8.79 -15.85 22.02
CA SER A 363 -9.80 -15.78 20.93
C SER A 363 -9.34 -16.55 19.68
N PHE A 364 -8.11 -16.31 19.21
CA PHE A 364 -7.55 -17.00 18.05
C PHE A 364 -7.43 -18.51 18.27
N LYS A 365 -6.81 -18.94 19.39
CA LYS A 365 -6.70 -20.37 19.73
C LYS A 365 -8.08 -21.01 19.88
N GLY A 366 -9.02 -20.32 20.55
CA GLY A 366 -10.40 -20.79 20.69
C GLY A 366 -11.08 -20.98 19.34
N TYR A 367 -10.93 -20.01 18.42
CA TYR A 367 -11.46 -20.10 17.06
C TYR A 367 -10.83 -21.30 16.31
N VAL A 368 -9.50 -21.38 16.26
CA VAL A 368 -8.78 -22.43 15.53
C VAL A 368 -9.15 -23.82 16.05
N ASN A 369 -9.24 -24.00 17.38
CA ASN A 369 -9.61 -25.29 17.98
C ASN A 369 -11.08 -25.69 17.68
N SER A 370 -11.99 -24.71 17.63
CA SER A 370 -13.43 -24.97 17.39
C SER A 370 -13.75 -25.17 15.91
N LYS A 371 -13.16 -24.35 15.02
CA LYS A 371 -13.47 -24.34 13.57
C LYS A 371 -12.53 -25.20 12.75
N LYS A 372 -11.31 -25.51 13.27
CA LYS A 372 -10.29 -26.34 12.63
C LYS A 372 -10.03 -25.97 11.17
N PRO A 373 -9.70 -24.67 10.88
CA PRO A 373 -9.40 -24.23 9.53
C PRO A 373 -8.19 -25.00 8.98
N LYS A 374 -8.14 -25.21 7.66
CA LYS A 374 -7.04 -25.91 6.99
C LYS A 374 -5.69 -25.20 7.22
N PHE A 375 -5.71 -23.87 7.23
CA PHE A 375 -4.56 -23.02 7.55
C PHE A 375 -4.96 -22.03 8.61
N ALA A 376 -4.06 -21.76 9.54
CA ALA A 376 -4.13 -20.69 10.51
C ALA A 376 -2.72 -20.18 10.77
N ILE A 377 -2.53 -18.87 10.86
CA ILE A 377 -1.23 -18.23 10.90
C ILE A 377 -1.12 -17.36 12.15
N ARG A 378 0.03 -17.42 12.82
CA ARG A 378 0.45 -16.42 13.78
C ARG A 378 1.72 -15.77 13.28
N PHE A 379 1.69 -14.46 13.05
CA PHE A 379 2.91 -13.65 12.87
C PHE A 379 3.41 -13.17 14.23
N SER A 380 4.69 -13.41 14.52
CA SER A 380 5.29 -12.99 15.79
C SER A 380 6.80 -12.81 15.70
N GLU A 381 7.42 -12.42 16.81
CA GLU A 381 8.88 -12.37 16.98
C GLU A 381 9.55 -13.74 17.04
N ARG A 382 8.76 -14.80 17.30
CA ARG A 382 9.28 -16.17 17.47
C ARG A 382 9.70 -16.75 16.12
N ASN A 383 10.69 -17.65 16.17
CA ASN A 383 11.17 -18.39 15.02
C ASN A 383 10.06 -19.20 14.34
N LEU A 384 10.26 -19.53 13.08
CA LEU A 384 9.34 -20.35 12.27
C LEU A 384 9.10 -21.70 12.95
N LYS A 385 7.83 -22.06 13.13
CA LYS A 385 7.47 -23.33 13.80
C LYS A 385 5.98 -23.65 13.63
N LYS A 386 5.69 -24.91 13.37
CA LYS A 386 4.32 -25.42 13.54
C LYS A 386 3.99 -25.53 15.03
N ASP A 387 2.89 -24.91 15.46
CA ASP A 387 2.42 -24.89 16.85
C ASP A 387 0.98 -25.40 16.90
N GLY A 388 0.83 -26.73 17.02
CA GLY A 388 -0.47 -27.41 17.01
C GLY A 388 -1.23 -27.20 15.71
N ALA A 389 -2.36 -26.48 15.77
CA ALA A 389 -3.26 -26.26 14.64
C ALA A 389 -2.92 -25.00 13.81
N PHE A 390 -1.87 -24.25 14.13
CA PHE A 390 -1.42 -23.10 13.37
C PHE A 390 0.10 -23.08 13.18
N VAL A 391 0.54 -22.28 12.19
CA VAL A 391 1.96 -22.05 11.93
C VAL A 391 2.34 -20.69 12.50
N ASN A 392 3.38 -20.66 13.36
CA ASN A 392 4.01 -19.44 13.78
C ASN A 392 5.06 -19.04 12.74
N ILE A 393 4.91 -17.85 12.17
CA ILE A 393 5.77 -17.31 11.12
C ILE A 393 6.41 -16.04 11.66
N PRO A 394 7.75 -15.88 11.61
CA PRO A 394 8.41 -14.64 11.98
C PRO A 394 7.90 -13.44 11.18
N LEU A 395 7.80 -12.28 11.82
CA LEU A 395 7.29 -11.05 11.19
C LEU A 395 8.04 -10.67 9.90
N TYR A 396 9.33 -10.89 9.82
CA TYR A 396 10.10 -10.65 8.59
C TYR A 396 9.73 -11.58 7.44
N LEU A 397 9.06 -12.73 7.69
CA LEU A 397 8.58 -13.65 6.64
C LEU A 397 7.14 -13.36 6.18
N VAL A 398 6.48 -12.31 6.68
CA VAL A 398 5.12 -11.94 6.21
C VAL A 398 5.04 -11.83 4.69
N PRO A 399 5.99 -11.22 3.95
CA PRO A 399 5.93 -11.16 2.49
C PRO A 399 5.96 -12.53 1.80
N ARG A 400 6.36 -13.58 2.52
CA ARG A 400 6.58 -14.93 2.00
C ARG A 400 5.86 -16.02 2.78
N PHE A 401 4.78 -15.66 3.48
CA PHE A 401 4.08 -16.61 4.35
C PHE A 401 3.55 -17.84 3.60
N ALA A 402 3.22 -17.69 2.31
CA ALA A 402 2.66 -18.78 1.50
C ALA A 402 3.63 -19.96 1.36
N GLU A 403 4.93 -19.70 1.25
CA GLU A 403 5.99 -20.71 1.20
C GLU A 403 6.20 -21.42 2.54
N CYS A 404 5.78 -20.80 3.64
CA CYS A 404 5.82 -21.40 4.97
C CYS A 404 4.61 -22.30 5.28
N LEU A 405 3.59 -22.34 4.42
CA LEU A 405 2.40 -23.18 4.57
C LEU A 405 2.48 -24.52 3.79
N GLN A 406 3.54 -24.70 3.03
CA GLN A 406 3.77 -25.87 2.18
C GLN A 406 4.28 -27.08 2.97
#